data_3361ecc9204bd7ad3eda4dd1f2d37432
#
_entry.id   3361ecc9204bd7ad3eda4dd1f2d37432
#
_cell.length_a   1.000
_cell.length_b   1.000
_cell.length_c   1.000
_cell.angle_alpha   90.00
_cell.angle_beta   90.00
_cell.angle_gamma   90.00
#
_symmetry.space_group_name_H-M   'P 1'
#
loop_
_entity.id
_entity.type
_entity.pdbx_description
1 polymer ?
#
loop_
_entity_poly.entity_id
_entity_poly.type
_entity_poly.pdbx_seq_one_letter_code
_entity_poly.pdbx_strand_id
1 'polypeptide(L)'
;RLVQELGENGMTRTHAYYGGTQGSLGALVEVHEHSSDGFDKIANVGGDTGFDKSDLMFKARYSSGNHSLTYKMIDLDESSDQSYVGLSQASFKANARLRYGATAYDKMMNEGDQTSLSYVGEFDNFNVVFTSWSNDYQRDWFKVSDFNNNSDHGERDDINELISDANNGSANAQAILDGELAVQIEYKHNNRVYTNEGYQFNVSTDIGRHALTVGYRDMEDSESRIQAYEYADQAADGSLSDL
;
A
#
# COMPACT_ATOMS: atom_id res chain seq x y z
N ARG A 1 -17.59 0.74 -19.96
CA ARG A 1 -18.10 1.61 -18.89
C ARG A 1 -17.01 2.60 -18.50
N LEU A 2 -17.43 3.83 -18.19
CA LEU A 2 -16.60 4.87 -17.59
C LEU A 2 -17.38 5.46 -16.42
N VAL A 3 -16.70 5.61 -15.29
CA VAL A 3 -17.18 6.30 -14.09
C VAL A 3 -16.12 7.33 -13.70
N GLN A 4 -16.56 8.57 -13.48
CA GLN A 4 -15.73 9.64 -12.96
C GLN A 4 -16.40 10.19 -11.71
N GLU A 5 -15.64 10.28 -10.63
CA GLU A 5 -16.07 10.86 -9.36
C GLU A 5 -15.14 12.00 -8.99
N LEU A 6 -15.70 13.07 -8.45
CA LEU A 6 -14.97 14.25 -7.97
C LEU A 6 -15.46 14.53 -6.55
N GLY A 7 -14.57 14.89 -5.66
CA GLY A 7 -14.87 15.14 -4.26
C GLY A 7 -14.11 16.31 -3.68
N GLU A 8 -14.24 16.49 -2.37
CA GLU A 8 -13.47 17.48 -1.62
C GLU A 8 -11.99 17.08 -1.54
N ASN A 9 -11.12 18.03 -1.20
CA ASN A 9 -9.67 17.83 -1.07
C ASN A 9 -9.02 17.30 -2.35
N GLY A 10 -9.39 17.84 -3.51
CA GLY A 10 -8.85 17.44 -4.80
C GLY A 10 -9.18 16.00 -5.20
N MET A 11 -10.08 15.32 -4.49
CA MET A 11 -10.36 13.91 -4.76
C MET A 11 -10.87 13.72 -6.18
N THR A 12 -10.18 12.87 -6.91
CA THR A 12 -10.61 12.38 -8.22
C THR A 12 -10.55 10.86 -8.25
N ARG A 13 -11.53 10.25 -8.90
CA ARG A 13 -11.53 8.81 -9.15
C ARG A 13 -12.04 8.52 -10.54
N THR A 14 -11.24 7.83 -11.31
CA THR A 14 -11.59 7.34 -12.65
C THR A 14 -11.61 5.82 -12.62
N HIS A 15 -12.72 5.22 -13.04
CA HIS A 15 -12.82 3.79 -13.23
C HIS A 15 -13.38 3.51 -14.62
N ALA A 16 -12.57 2.92 -15.47
CA ALA A 16 -12.94 2.59 -16.84
C ALA A 16 -12.65 1.13 -17.16
N TYR A 17 -13.56 0.50 -17.86
CA TYR A 17 -13.28 -0.81 -18.43
C TYR A 17 -13.92 -0.97 -19.80
N TYR A 18 -13.24 -1.71 -20.64
CA TYR A 18 -13.71 -2.10 -21.95
C TYR A 18 -13.37 -3.56 -22.22
N GLY A 19 -14.33 -4.29 -22.74
CA GLY A 19 -14.11 -5.67 -23.08
C GLY A 19 -15.26 -6.23 -23.90
N GLY A 20 -15.03 -7.41 -24.43
CA GLY A 20 -16.01 -8.13 -25.22
C GLY A 20 -15.57 -9.53 -25.57
N THR A 21 -16.45 -10.27 -26.20
CA THR A 21 -16.20 -11.63 -26.68
C THR A 21 -16.53 -11.72 -28.15
N GLN A 22 -15.63 -12.32 -28.92
CA GLN A 22 -15.82 -12.65 -30.33
C GLN A 22 -15.47 -14.12 -30.58
N GLY A 23 -16.49 -14.94 -30.86
CA GLY A 23 -16.33 -16.38 -30.98
C GLY A 23 -15.83 -16.99 -29.68
N SER A 24 -14.71 -17.67 -29.74
CA SER A 24 -14.08 -18.33 -28.59
C SER A 24 -13.19 -17.42 -27.75
N LEU A 25 -12.93 -16.20 -28.21
CA LEU A 25 -12.01 -15.26 -27.54
C LEU A 25 -12.78 -14.15 -26.85
N GLY A 26 -12.45 -13.90 -25.59
CA GLY A 26 -12.88 -12.74 -24.82
C GLY A 26 -11.67 -11.98 -24.27
N ALA A 27 -11.78 -10.66 -24.20
CA ALA A 27 -10.77 -9.82 -23.56
C ALA A 27 -11.43 -8.67 -22.79
N LEU A 28 -10.77 -8.23 -21.73
CA LEU A 28 -11.14 -7.10 -20.89
C LEU A 28 -9.88 -6.34 -20.48
N VAL A 29 -9.96 -5.01 -20.58
CA VAL A 29 -9.00 -4.08 -19.97
C VAL A 29 -9.77 -3.22 -18.98
N GLU A 30 -9.19 -3.00 -17.82
CA GLU A 30 -9.74 -2.17 -16.76
C GLU A 30 -8.64 -1.26 -16.20
N VAL A 31 -8.99 0.02 -16.03
CA VAL A 31 -8.12 1.05 -15.44
C VAL A 31 -8.87 1.68 -14.28
N HIS A 32 -8.18 1.82 -13.16
CA HIS A 32 -8.67 2.51 -11.99
C HIS A 32 -7.60 3.49 -11.51
N GLU A 33 -7.94 4.77 -11.49
CA GLU A 33 -7.11 5.84 -10.96
C GLU A 33 -7.86 6.51 -9.81
N HIS A 34 -7.17 6.78 -8.71
CA HIS A 34 -7.75 7.43 -7.55
C HIS A 34 -6.71 8.29 -6.86
N SER A 35 -7.01 9.58 -6.69
CA SER A 35 -6.12 10.53 -6.02
C SER A 35 -6.89 11.47 -5.09
N SER A 36 -6.17 12.04 -4.14
CA SER A 36 -6.67 13.09 -3.24
C SER A 36 -5.48 13.86 -2.67
N ASP A 37 -5.64 15.18 -2.47
CA ASP A 37 -4.63 16.03 -1.80
C ASP A 37 -4.59 15.80 -0.26
N GLY A 38 -5.51 14.97 0.27
CA GLY A 38 -5.64 14.74 1.71
C GLY A 38 -6.33 15.90 2.45
N PHE A 39 -6.48 15.74 3.74
CA PHE A 39 -7.21 16.71 4.57
C PHE A 39 -6.42 17.21 5.79
N ASP A 40 -5.30 16.58 6.10
CA ASP A 40 -4.44 17.01 7.20
C ASP A 40 -3.57 18.19 6.77
N LYS A 41 -3.04 18.91 7.76
CA LYS A 41 -2.17 20.07 7.54
C LYS A 41 -0.85 19.88 8.26
N ILE A 42 0.21 19.82 7.49
CA ILE A 42 1.57 19.70 8.01
C ILE A 42 1.99 21.05 8.59
N ALA A 43 2.35 21.03 9.89
CA ALA A 43 2.79 22.23 10.61
C ALA A 43 4.11 22.73 10.04
N ASN A 44 4.23 24.06 9.91
CA ASN A 44 5.44 24.80 9.57
C ASN A 44 6.03 24.56 8.17
N VAL A 45 5.82 23.37 7.60
CA VAL A 45 6.40 22.95 6.32
C VAL A 45 5.37 23.06 5.20
N GLY A 46 4.12 22.67 5.46
CA GLY A 46 3.08 22.52 4.42
C GLY A 46 3.31 21.27 3.56
N GLY A 47 2.55 21.15 2.51
CA GLY A 47 2.58 20.03 1.57
C GLY A 47 1.32 19.18 1.59
N ASP A 48 1.25 18.22 0.69
CA ASP A 48 0.14 17.30 0.57
C ASP A 48 0.19 16.20 1.63
N THR A 49 -0.97 15.68 1.96
CA THR A 49 -1.13 14.56 2.89
C THR A 49 -2.00 13.47 2.26
N GLY A 50 -2.11 13.49 0.97
CA GLY A 50 -2.97 12.67 0.17
C GLY A 50 -2.30 11.44 -0.41
N PHE A 51 -2.84 10.99 -1.52
CA PHE A 51 -2.35 9.81 -2.22
C PHE A 51 -2.68 9.84 -3.70
N ASP A 52 -1.89 9.12 -4.48
CA ASP A 52 -2.14 8.76 -5.87
C ASP A 52 -2.07 7.25 -6.00
N LYS A 53 -3.09 6.67 -6.65
CA LYS A 53 -3.17 5.24 -6.89
C LYS A 53 -3.61 4.96 -8.32
N SER A 54 -2.93 4.04 -8.98
CA SER A 54 -3.32 3.52 -10.28
C SER A 54 -3.29 1.99 -10.31
N ASP A 55 -4.34 1.40 -10.89
CA ASP A 55 -4.45 -0.04 -11.12
C ASP A 55 -4.77 -0.27 -12.59
N LEU A 56 -4.03 -1.16 -13.24
CA LEU A 56 -4.30 -1.66 -14.58
C LEU A 56 -4.57 -3.16 -14.52
N MET A 57 -5.69 -3.60 -15.05
CA MET A 57 -6.00 -5.02 -15.19
C MET A 57 -6.24 -5.39 -16.65
N PHE A 58 -5.60 -6.47 -17.07
CA PHE A 58 -5.88 -7.14 -18.34
C PHE A 58 -6.34 -8.56 -18.09
N LYS A 59 -7.37 -8.97 -18.80
CA LYS A 59 -7.89 -10.34 -18.76
C LYS A 59 -8.21 -10.83 -20.16
N ALA A 60 -7.72 -12.01 -20.50
CA ALA A 60 -8.05 -12.70 -21.75
C ALA A 60 -8.60 -14.09 -21.44
N ARG A 61 -9.61 -14.51 -22.18
CA ARG A 61 -10.19 -15.84 -22.06
C ARG A 61 -10.37 -16.47 -23.43
N TYR A 62 -9.95 -17.72 -23.53
CA TYR A 62 -10.29 -18.59 -24.67
C TYR A 62 -11.25 -19.67 -24.18
N SER A 63 -12.34 -19.92 -24.92
CA SER A 63 -13.32 -20.96 -24.61
C SER A 63 -13.61 -21.79 -25.83
N SER A 64 -13.64 -23.13 -25.68
CA SER A 64 -13.96 -24.06 -26.75
C SER A 64 -14.71 -25.26 -26.16
N GLY A 65 -15.98 -25.44 -26.54
CA GLY A 65 -16.85 -26.41 -25.93
C GLY A 65 -16.93 -26.19 -24.40
N ASN A 66 -16.68 -27.25 -23.66
CA ASN A 66 -16.73 -27.26 -22.20
C ASN A 66 -15.39 -26.89 -21.55
N HIS A 67 -14.48 -26.25 -22.29
CA HIS A 67 -13.14 -25.89 -21.83
C HIS A 67 -12.93 -24.38 -21.90
N SER A 68 -12.24 -23.84 -20.91
CA SER A 68 -11.80 -22.45 -20.94
C SER A 68 -10.43 -22.26 -20.31
N LEU A 69 -9.65 -21.36 -20.91
CA LEU A 69 -8.38 -20.89 -20.41
C LEU A 69 -8.48 -19.38 -20.19
N THR A 70 -8.14 -18.91 -19.01
CA THR A 70 -8.19 -17.50 -18.65
C THR A 70 -6.81 -17.06 -18.18
N TYR A 71 -6.26 -16.04 -18.81
CA TYR A 71 -5.09 -15.31 -18.34
C TYR A 71 -5.56 -13.98 -17.72
N LYS A 72 -4.96 -13.60 -16.59
CA LYS A 72 -5.20 -12.33 -15.91
C LYS A 72 -3.87 -11.73 -15.47
N MET A 73 -3.73 -10.43 -15.65
CA MET A 73 -2.62 -9.62 -15.18
C MET A 73 -3.20 -8.40 -14.48
N ILE A 74 -2.58 -8.02 -13.37
CA ILE A 74 -2.82 -6.75 -12.65
C ILE A 74 -1.47 -6.11 -12.42
N ASP A 75 -1.41 -4.81 -12.64
CA ASP A 75 -0.32 -3.93 -12.29
C ASP A 75 -0.89 -2.84 -11.38
N LEU A 76 -0.24 -2.58 -10.26
CA LEU A 76 -0.65 -1.55 -9.31
C LEU A 76 0.53 -0.68 -8.90
N ASP A 77 0.25 0.61 -8.77
CA ASP A 77 1.14 1.61 -8.21
C ASP A 77 0.37 2.51 -7.24
N GLU A 78 0.98 2.79 -6.09
CA GLU A 78 0.40 3.69 -5.09
C GLU A 78 1.51 4.48 -4.40
N SER A 79 1.34 5.81 -4.35
CA SER A 79 2.12 6.71 -3.53
C SER A 79 1.20 7.44 -2.57
N SER A 80 1.52 7.39 -1.26
CA SER A 80 0.73 8.03 -0.22
C SER A 80 1.63 8.87 0.68
N ASP A 81 1.33 10.17 0.79
CA ASP A 81 2.04 11.10 1.65
C ASP A 81 1.49 11.09 3.09
N GLN A 82 0.85 10.01 3.50
CA GLN A 82 0.31 9.83 4.84
C GLN A 82 1.39 9.42 5.84
N SER A 83 1.23 9.89 7.08
CA SER A 83 2.05 9.47 8.22
C SER A 83 1.32 8.44 9.07
N TYR A 84 2.08 7.51 9.66
CA TYR A 84 1.55 6.61 10.69
C TYR A 84 1.55 7.26 12.09
N VAL A 85 2.13 8.44 12.21
CA VAL A 85 2.34 9.13 13.49
C VAL A 85 1.03 9.77 13.96
N GLY A 86 0.61 9.42 15.16
CA GLY A 86 -0.51 10.05 15.84
C GLY A 86 -0.13 11.40 16.47
N LEU A 87 -1.11 12.12 16.99
CA LEU A 87 -0.92 13.37 17.72
C LEU A 87 -0.87 13.15 19.23
N SER A 88 -0.13 13.99 19.95
CA SER A 88 -0.30 14.12 21.39
C SER A 88 -1.72 14.58 21.71
N GLN A 89 -2.21 14.30 22.94
CA GLN A 89 -3.55 14.72 23.34
C GLN A 89 -3.73 16.24 23.28
N ALA A 90 -2.67 17.00 23.57
CA ALA A 90 -2.69 18.44 23.50
C ALA A 90 -2.84 18.93 22.07
N SER A 91 -2.03 18.44 21.13
CA SER A 91 -2.08 18.78 19.71
C SER A 91 -3.41 18.36 19.08
N PHE A 92 -3.92 17.16 19.38
CA PHE A 92 -5.21 16.69 18.90
C PHE A 92 -6.39 17.60 19.35
N LYS A 93 -6.37 18.03 20.63
CA LYS A 93 -7.39 18.96 21.15
C LYS A 93 -7.29 20.33 20.52
N ALA A 94 -6.09 20.79 20.21
CA ALA A 94 -5.87 22.08 19.55
C ALA A 94 -6.32 22.05 18.07
N ASN A 95 -5.93 21.02 17.35
CA ASN A 95 -6.29 20.80 15.96
C ASN A 95 -6.22 19.33 15.59
N ALA A 96 -7.36 18.67 15.48
CA ALA A 96 -7.46 17.24 15.14
C ALA A 96 -6.98 16.90 13.71
N ARG A 97 -6.78 17.89 12.84
CA ARG A 97 -6.26 17.77 11.48
C ARG A 97 -4.81 18.24 11.36
N LEU A 98 -4.13 18.39 12.48
CA LEU A 98 -2.70 18.70 12.48
C LEU A 98 -1.91 17.45 12.12
N ARG A 99 -0.84 17.64 11.37
CA ARG A 99 0.24 16.69 11.18
C ARG A 99 1.54 17.37 11.57
N TYR A 100 2.39 16.70 12.35
CA TYR A 100 3.66 17.27 12.77
C TYR A 100 4.59 17.56 11.58
N GLY A 101 5.29 18.68 11.62
CA GLY A 101 6.26 19.08 10.60
C GLY A 101 7.33 18.01 10.38
N ALA A 102 7.80 17.39 11.45
CA ALA A 102 8.75 16.28 11.39
C ALA A 102 8.31 15.09 10.53
N THR A 103 7.01 14.96 10.24
CA THR A 103 6.49 13.89 9.38
C THR A 103 6.30 14.30 7.92
N ALA A 104 6.77 15.48 7.53
CA ALA A 104 6.53 16.04 6.19
C ALA A 104 7.05 15.14 5.06
N TYR A 105 8.12 14.39 5.33
CA TYR A 105 8.70 13.46 4.36
C TYR A 105 8.13 12.04 4.45
N ASP A 106 7.24 11.77 5.42
CA ASP A 106 6.63 10.44 5.53
C ASP A 106 5.85 10.11 4.26
N LYS A 107 6.18 8.96 3.68
CA LYS A 107 5.63 8.49 2.43
C LYS A 107 5.56 6.97 2.40
N MET A 108 4.48 6.44 1.86
CA MET A 108 4.37 5.03 1.56
C MET A 108 4.27 4.84 0.05
N MET A 109 5.12 3.99 -0.50
CA MET A 109 5.14 3.63 -1.91
C MET A 109 4.89 2.14 -2.03
N ASN A 110 3.92 1.78 -2.84
CA ASN A 110 3.54 0.40 -3.10
C ASN A 110 3.53 0.15 -4.61
N GLU A 111 4.18 -0.93 -5.02
CA GLU A 111 4.16 -1.42 -6.39
C GLU A 111 3.81 -2.90 -6.38
N GLY A 112 3.07 -3.38 -7.37
CA GLY A 112 2.74 -4.79 -7.40
C GLY A 112 2.30 -5.29 -8.76
N ASP A 113 2.80 -6.47 -9.08
CA ASP A 113 2.44 -7.24 -10.26
C ASP A 113 1.77 -8.54 -9.84
N GLN A 114 0.65 -8.85 -10.48
CA GLN A 114 0.00 -10.13 -10.32
C GLN A 114 -0.31 -10.75 -11.68
N THR A 115 0.08 -11.99 -11.86
CA THR A 115 -0.31 -12.78 -13.03
C THR A 115 -0.98 -14.09 -12.60
N SER A 116 -1.95 -14.53 -13.38
CA SER A 116 -2.55 -15.86 -13.18
C SER A 116 -3.02 -16.47 -14.48
N LEU A 117 -2.95 -17.80 -14.52
CA LEU A 117 -3.49 -18.63 -15.59
C LEU A 117 -4.43 -19.66 -14.99
N SER A 118 -5.69 -19.65 -15.42
CA SER A 118 -6.70 -20.59 -14.95
C SER A 118 -7.27 -21.40 -16.11
N TYR A 119 -7.32 -22.70 -15.95
CA TYR A 119 -8.00 -23.63 -16.84
C TYR A 119 -9.19 -24.23 -16.14
N VAL A 120 -10.33 -24.28 -16.84
CA VAL A 120 -11.53 -25.00 -16.42
C VAL A 120 -11.93 -25.93 -17.55
N GLY A 121 -12.07 -27.21 -17.26
CA GLY A 121 -12.48 -28.23 -18.20
C GLY A 121 -13.56 -29.14 -17.62
N GLU A 122 -14.64 -29.29 -18.35
CA GLU A 122 -15.72 -30.26 -18.05
C GLU A 122 -15.59 -31.44 -19.01
N PHE A 123 -15.40 -32.61 -18.45
CA PHE A 123 -15.33 -33.91 -19.14
C PHE A 123 -16.57 -34.73 -18.81
N ASP A 124 -16.82 -35.78 -19.55
CA ASP A 124 -18.06 -36.58 -19.39
C ASP A 124 -18.27 -37.04 -17.93
N ASN A 125 -17.22 -37.35 -17.20
CA ASN A 125 -17.33 -37.95 -15.87
C ASN A 125 -16.64 -37.15 -14.77
N PHE A 126 -15.95 -36.08 -15.10
CA PHE A 126 -15.23 -35.25 -14.11
C PHE A 126 -15.00 -33.83 -14.61
N ASN A 127 -14.79 -32.92 -13.67
CA ASN A 127 -14.42 -31.55 -13.94
C ASN A 127 -13.04 -31.30 -13.37
N VAL A 128 -12.25 -30.45 -14.07
CA VAL A 128 -10.93 -30.02 -13.65
C VAL A 128 -10.89 -28.50 -13.57
N VAL A 129 -10.34 -28.00 -12.47
CA VAL A 129 -9.94 -26.60 -12.33
C VAL A 129 -8.45 -26.58 -11.99
N PHE A 130 -7.68 -25.92 -12.83
CA PHE A 130 -6.27 -25.66 -12.59
C PHE A 130 -6.04 -24.15 -12.54
N THR A 131 -5.23 -23.67 -11.60
CA THR A 131 -4.81 -22.28 -11.52
C THR A 131 -3.34 -22.22 -11.12
N SER A 132 -2.56 -21.43 -11.84
CA SER A 132 -1.22 -21.00 -11.43
C SER A 132 -1.19 -19.48 -11.29
N TRP A 133 -0.33 -18.98 -10.40
CA TRP A 133 -0.17 -17.55 -10.15
C TRP A 133 1.26 -17.21 -9.78
N SER A 134 1.61 -15.95 -10.02
CA SER A 134 2.79 -15.29 -9.50
C SER A 134 2.40 -13.87 -9.13
N ASN A 135 2.74 -13.46 -7.91
CA ASN A 135 2.48 -12.14 -7.36
C ASN A 135 3.78 -11.61 -6.78
N ASP A 136 4.17 -10.44 -7.22
CA ASP A 136 5.25 -9.66 -6.66
C ASP A 136 4.65 -8.38 -6.10
N TYR A 137 5.02 -8.03 -4.87
CA TYR A 137 4.56 -6.82 -4.21
C TYR A 137 5.70 -6.19 -3.44
N GLN A 138 6.00 -4.93 -3.76
CA GLN A 138 6.97 -4.13 -3.06
C GLN A 138 6.26 -3.03 -2.28
N ARG A 139 6.72 -2.81 -1.05
CA ARG A 139 6.29 -1.71 -0.21
C ARG A 139 7.50 -1.03 0.40
N ASP A 140 7.68 0.26 0.15
CA ASP A 140 8.59 1.08 0.92
C ASP A 140 7.79 2.06 1.79
N TRP A 141 7.95 1.94 3.10
CA TRP A 141 7.42 2.90 4.04
C TRP A 141 8.56 3.77 4.55
N PHE A 142 8.74 4.91 3.90
CA PHE A 142 9.64 5.95 4.32
C PHE A 142 8.95 6.80 5.39
N LYS A 143 9.56 6.92 6.56
CA LYS A 143 8.89 7.53 7.71
C LYS A 143 9.86 7.99 8.78
N VAL A 144 9.45 9.00 9.54
CA VAL A 144 10.16 9.40 10.75
C VAL A 144 10.28 8.21 11.72
N SER A 145 11.47 8.05 12.29
CA SER A 145 11.81 6.97 13.25
C SER A 145 12.23 7.57 14.59
N ASP A 146 13.33 8.30 14.61
CA ASP A 146 13.96 8.78 15.82
C ASP A 146 14.35 10.25 15.72
N PHE A 147 14.56 10.87 16.86
CA PHE A 147 15.05 12.23 17.01
C PHE A 147 16.35 12.23 17.81
N ASN A 148 17.36 12.90 17.30
CA ASN A 148 18.62 13.11 17.99
C ASN A 148 18.61 14.50 18.63
N ASN A 149 18.29 14.55 19.91
CA ASN A 149 18.40 15.77 20.70
C ASN A 149 19.86 15.94 21.14
N ASN A 150 20.63 16.81 20.46
CA ASN A 150 22.05 17.07 20.70
C ASN A 150 22.40 17.55 22.14
N SER A 151 21.43 17.61 23.04
CA SER A 151 21.63 18.13 24.41
C SER A 151 22.12 17.09 25.41
N ASP A 152 22.05 15.78 25.11
CA ASP A 152 22.50 14.72 26.03
C ASP A 152 22.97 13.47 25.30
N HIS A 153 24.27 13.37 25.09
CA HIS A 153 25.04 12.13 24.85
C HIS A 153 24.40 10.94 24.15
N GLY A 154 23.79 11.14 22.99
CA GLY A 154 23.52 10.02 22.06
C GLY A 154 22.29 9.16 22.38
N GLU A 155 21.41 9.57 23.25
CA GLU A 155 20.08 8.99 23.36
C GLU A 155 19.22 9.51 22.21
N ARG A 156 18.64 8.61 21.47
CA ARG A 156 17.65 8.87 20.43
C ARG A 156 16.28 8.64 21.00
N ASP A 157 15.41 9.61 20.84
CA ASP A 157 14.02 9.48 21.25
C ASP A 157 13.20 8.93 20.08
N ASP A 158 12.63 7.73 20.21
CA ASP A 158 11.63 7.21 19.28
C ASP A 158 10.43 8.15 19.23
N ILE A 159 9.84 8.34 18.07
CA ILE A 159 8.68 9.23 17.88
C ILE A 159 7.51 8.88 18.82
N ASN A 160 7.29 7.62 19.14
CA ASN A 160 6.21 7.21 20.04
C ASN A 160 6.57 7.52 21.49
N GLU A 161 7.84 7.47 21.86
CA GLU A 161 8.33 7.91 23.19
C GLU A 161 8.13 9.42 23.35
N LEU A 162 8.50 10.23 22.35
CA LEU A 162 8.23 11.67 22.38
C LEU A 162 6.74 11.99 22.55
N ILE A 163 5.85 11.28 21.83
CA ILE A 163 4.41 11.45 21.96
C ILE A 163 3.94 11.04 23.35
N SER A 164 4.47 9.95 23.90
CA SER A 164 4.18 9.48 25.26
C SER A 164 4.62 10.52 26.29
N ASP A 165 5.81 11.05 26.16
CA ASP A 165 6.37 12.06 27.06
C ASP A 165 5.61 13.39 27.01
N ALA A 166 5.23 13.83 25.80
CA ALA A 166 4.35 14.97 25.63
C ALA A 166 2.98 14.75 26.33
N ASN A 167 2.42 13.55 26.22
CA ASN A 167 1.18 13.19 26.93
C ASN A 167 1.35 13.13 28.45
N ASN A 168 2.55 12.84 28.94
CA ASN A 168 2.90 12.86 30.35
C ASN A 168 3.30 14.26 30.84
N GLY A 169 3.24 15.29 30.00
CA GLY A 169 3.45 16.68 30.33
C GLY A 169 4.88 17.19 30.12
N SER A 170 5.71 16.49 29.37
CA SER A 170 7.02 16.97 28.95
C SER A 170 6.87 18.12 27.97
N ALA A 171 7.21 19.34 28.41
CA ALA A 171 7.21 20.53 27.56
C ALA A 171 8.29 20.45 26.46
N ASN A 172 9.42 19.80 26.74
CA ASN A 172 10.48 19.61 25.76
C ASN A 172 10.06 18.68 24.62
N ALA A 173 9.45 17.53 24.96
CA ALA A 173 8.94 16.60 23.97
C ALA A 173 7.85 17.25 23.10
N GLN A 174 6.92 18.00 23.70
CA GLN A 174 5.91 18.72 22.96
C GLN A 174 6.52 19.80 22.02
N ALA A 175 7.55 20.54 22.48
CA ALA A 175 8.22 21.56 21.67
C ALA A 175 9.00 20.94 20.47
N ILE A 176 9.59 19.75 20.64
CA ILE A 176 10.20 19.01 19.53
C ILE A 176 9.13 18.64 18.50
N LEU A 177 8.00 18.08 18.93
CA LEU A 177 6.89 17.70 18.07
C LEU A 177 6.27 18.90 17.34
N ASP A 178 6.17 20.04 18.02
CA ASP A 178 5.62 21.26 17.47
C ASP A 178 6.61 22.01 16.54
N GLY A 179 7.87 21.55 16.44
CA GLY A 179 8.89 22.16 15.61
C GLY A 179 9.50 23.42 16.22
N GLU A 180 9.40 23.59 17.54
CA GLU A 180 9.92 24.76 18.25
C GLU A 180 11.37 24.58 18.72
N LEU A 181 11.93 23.38 18.58
CA LEU A 181 13.32 23.07 18.93
C LEU A 181 14.08 22.50 17.74
N ALA A 182 15.34 22.92 17.63
CA ALA A 182 16.26 22.37 16.64
C ALA A 182 16.66 20.94 17.04
N VAL A 183 16.47 19.98 16.12
CA VAL A 183 16.75 18.58 16.34
C VAL A 183 17.06 17.89 15.02
N GLN A 184 17.94 16.89 15.02
CA GLN A 184 18.13 16.01 13.87
C GLN A 184 17.07 14.91 13.90
N ILE A 185 16.43 14.68 12.77
CA ILE A 185 15.40 13.67 12.59
C ILE A 185 15.99 12.54 11.76
N GLU A 186 15.79 11.31 12.21
CA GLU A 186 16.07 10.10 11.46
C GLU A 186 14.81 9.62 10.76
N TYR A 187 14.89 9.47 9.45
CA TYR A 187 13.87 8.82 8.63
C TYR A 187 14.34 7.44 8.24
N LYS A 188 13.40 6.51 8.19
CA LYS A 188 13.66 5.10 7.95
C LYS A 188 12.89 4.60 6.73
N HIS A 189 13.60 4.03 5.79
CA HIS A 189 13.03 3.16 4.78
C HIS A 189 12.73 1.79 5.39
N ASN A 190 11.48 1.36 5.31
CA ASN A 190 11.08 0.00 5.65
C ASN A 190 10.65 -0.71 4.37
N ASN A 191 11.63 -0.91 3.49
CA ASN A 191 11.41 -1.54 2.19
C ASN A 191 11.27 -3.04 2.36
N ARG A 192 10.20 -3.58 1.79
CA ARG A 192 9.90 -5.01 1.77
C ARG A 192 9.44 -5.43 0.39
N VAL A 193 9.95 -6.57 -0.04
CA VAL A 193 9.51 -7.26 -1.24
C VAL A 193 8.89 -8.58 -0.82
N TYR A 194 7.68 -8.82 -1.27
CA TYR A 194 6.94 -10.04 -1.04
C TYR A 194 6.74 -10.74 -2.36
N THR A 195 7.01 -12.04 -2.42
CA THR A 195 6.67 -12.86 -3.56
C THR A 195 5.76 -13.99 -3.12
N ASN A 196 4.75 -14.31 -3.92
CA ASN A 196 3.87 -15.45 -3.71
C ASN A 196 3.61 -16.09 -5.06
N GLU A 197 4.07 -17.31 -5.24
CA GLU A 197 3.84 -18.08 -6.46
C GLU A 197 3.35 -19.48 -6.17
N GLY A 198 2.63 -20.05 -7.10
CA GLY A 198 2.15 -21.41 -6.91
C GLY A 198 1.18 -21.88 -7.96
N TYR A 199 0.67 -23.07 -7.70
CA TYR A 199 -0.38 -23.66 -8.49
C TYR A 199 -1.30 -24.52 -7.63
N GLN A 200 -2.50 -24.69 -8.12
CA GLN A 200 -3.47 -25.61 -7.54
C GLN A 200 -4.30 -26.30 -8.63
N PHE A 201 -4.74 -27.49 -8.36
CA PHE A 201 -5.74 -28.14 -9.17
C PHE A 201 -6.79 -28.82 -8.29
N ASN A 202 -8.01 -28.89 -8.82
CA ASN A 202 -9.13 -29.62 -8.24
C ASN A 202 -9.74 -30.50 -9.33
N VAL A 203 -10.06 -31.73 -8.96
CA VAL A 203 -10.81 -32.67 -9.80
C VAL A 203 -12.08 -33.05 -9.04
N SER A 204 -13.22 -32.87 -9.68
CA SER A 204 -14.55 -33.19 -9.11
C SER A 204 -15.26 -34.18 -9.98
N THR A 205 -15.91 -35.17 -9.37
CA THR A 205 -16.70 -36.18 -10.05
C THR A 205 -17.87 -36.65 -9.18
N ASP A 206 -18.92 -37.13 -9.82
CA ASP A 206 -20.05 -37.78 -9.14
C ASP A 206 -19.93 -39.30 -9.25
N ILE A 207 -19.98 -39.98 -8.10
CA ILE A 207 -19.95 -41.45 -8.01
C ILE A 207 -21.23 -41.91 -7.36
N GLY A 208 -22.21 -42.34 -8.19
CA GLY A 208 -23.54 -42.70 -7.74
C GLY A 208 -24.27 -41.50 -7.12
N ARG A 209 -24.50 -41.52 -5.80
CA ARG A 209 -25.11 -40.39 -5.04
C ARG A 209 -24.12 -39.51 -4.31
N HIS A 210 -22.86 -39.70 -4.54
CA HIS A 210 -21.77 -38.97 -3.83
C HIS A 210 -21.05 -38.06 -4.80
N ALA A 211 -20.86 -36.79 -4.41
CA ALA A 211 -19.95 -35.85 -5.06
C ALA A 211 -18.59 -35.94 -4.38
N LEU A 212 -17.55 -36.18 -5.15
CA LEU A 212 -16.16 -36.26 -4.68
C LEU A 212 -15.35 -35.13 -5.32
N THR A 213 -14.61 -34.40 -4.50
CA THR A 213 -13.60 -33.45 -4.99
C THR A 213 -12.24 -33.74 -4.33
N VAL A 214 -11.21 -33.83 -5.16
CA VAL A 214 -9.81 -33.99 -4.72
C VAL A 214 -9.04 -32.81 -5.25
N GLY A 215 -8.27 -32.16 -4.38
CA GLY A 215 -7.44 -31.01 -4.71
C GLY A 215 -6.00 -31.18 -4.22
N TYR A 216 -5.12 -30.50 -4.91
CA TYR A 216 -3.72 -30.32 -4.51
C TYR A 216 -3.30 -28.87 -4.73
N ARG A 217 -2.54 -28.33 -3.82
CA ARG A 217 -1.95 -26.99 -3.91
C ARG A 217 -0.49 -27.04 -3.47
N ASP A 218 0.35 -26.36 -4.24
CA ASP A 218 1.73 -26.08 -3.92
C ASP A 218 1.97 -24.57 -4.06
N MET A 219 2.59 -23.96 -3.07
CA MET A 219 2.75 -22.51 -3.00
C MET A 219 4.00 -22.16 -2.22
N GLU A 220 4.74 -21.18 -2.72
CA GLU A 220 5.88 -20.61 -2.04
C GLU A 220 5.61 -19.10 -1.76
N ASP A 221 5.88 -18.71 -0.52
CA ASP A 221 5.87 -17.31 -0.07
C ASP A 221 7.26 -16.91 0.35
N SER A 222 7.72 -15.74 -0.06
CA SER A 222 8.97 -15.17 0.43
C SER A 222 8.82 -13.70 0.81
N GLU A 223 9.62 -13.26 1.77
CA GLU A 223 9.76 -11.87 2.16
C GLU A 223 11.24 -11.51 2.21
N SER A 224 11.60 -10.40 1.57
CA SER A 224 12.89 -9.74 1.71
C SER A 224 12.68 -8.36 2.32
N ARG A 225 13.52 -7.99 3.30
CA ARG A 225 13.45 -6.70 3.99
C ARG A 225 14.79 -5.99 3.97
N ILE A 226 14.76 -4.73 3.52
CA ILE A 226 15.91 -3.83 3.59
C ILE A 226 15.49 -2.60 4.40
N GLN A 227 16.36 -2.19 5.34
CA GLN A 227 16.19 -0.96 6.10
C GLN A 227 17.37 -0.04 5.79
N ALA A 228 17.06 1.19 5.39
CA ALA A 228 18.01 2.28 5.21
C ALA A 228 17.53 3.49 6.01
N TYR A 229 18.43 4.42 6.27
CA TYR A 229 18.16 5.59 7.09
C TYR A 229 18.68 6.84 6.40
N GLU A 230 17.90 7.91 6.49
CA GLU A 230 18.24 9.25 6.03
C GLU A 230 18.03 10.24 7.17
N TYR A 231 18.65 11.41 7.10
CA TYR A 231 18.64 12.38 8.19
C TYR A 231 18.32 13.77 7.66
N ALA A 232 17.39 14.45 8.33
CA ALA A 232 17.11 15.87 8.11
C ALA A 232 17.27 16.65 9.41
N ASP A 233 17.63 17.91 9.32
CA ASP A 233 17.70 18.81 10.45
C ASP A 233 16.42 19.64 10.52
N GLN A 234 15.74 19.60 11.66
CA GLN A 234 14.66 20.50 12.01
C GLN A 234 15.26 21.74 12.70
N ALA A 235 14.98 22.93 12.18
CA ALA A 235 15.31 24.18 12.84
C ALA A 235 14.27 24.55 13.89
N ALA A 236 14.59 25.53 14.76
CA ALA A 236 13.68 25.98 15.81
C ALA A 236 12.42 26.73 15.32
N ASP A 237 12.32 27.02 14.03
CA ASP A 237 11.12 27.54 13.38
C ASP A 237 10.28 26.45 12.70
N GLY A 238 10.70 25.20 12.88
CA GLY A 238 10.04 24.00 12.33
C GLY A 238 10.35 23.73 10.86
N SER A 239 11.20 24.52 10.21
CA SER A 239 11.68 24.22 8.86
C SER A 239 12.59 23.00 8.87
N LEU A 240 12.54 22.22 7.79
CA LEU A 240 13.37 21.03 7.59
C LEU A 240 14.42 21.29 6.52
N SER A 241 15.61 20.72 6.70
CA SER A 241 16.60 20.61 5.62
C SER A 241 16.16 19.60 4.58
N ASP A 242 16.72 19.67 3.38
CA ASP A 242 16.54 18.62 2.38
C ASP A 242 17.17 17.30 2.88
N LEU A 243 16.57 16.18 2.43
CA LEU A 243 17.06 14.81 2.63
C LEU A 243 18.13 14.45 1.63
#